data_2e9b6626156cbf872b55082a08b92379
#
_entry.id   2e9b6626156cbf872b55082a08b92379
#
_cell.length_a   1.000
_cell.length_b   1.000
_cell.length_c   1.000
_cell.angle_alpha   90.00
_cell.angle_beta   90.00
_cell.angle_gamma   90.00
#
_symmetry.space_group_name_H-M   'P 1'
#
loop_
_entity.id
_entity.type
_entity.pdbx_description
1 polymer ?
#
loop_
_entity_poly.entity_id
_entity_poly.type
_entity_poly.pdbx_seq_one_letter_code
_entity_poly.pdbx_strand_id
1 'polypeptide(L)'
;MFSFFKSREPKKPKRTGTEVPEDSQNNSSTQIPKSIDKVKGLLNQEFSLCSDFILREVLLGKKNTRIIIASIEGFFDKAILAENIIEPIINYSGEKSYSSIFTLLSESILSVSDLKELYSFKSCLDGILTGDVVLFIDGEDKAFKIGLKSPEKRAVGEPDTEISIKGSREGFTESLKTNLILLRRRIKNTKFKVESLVLGKQTNTDIAICYIQGIAAPEVVEEVRNRLNSINIDAILATGYMEQFIQDGKMPFFPMVGNSEKPDKVAAKLLEGRVAILADGTPTVLTVPFLMIESFQAQEDYFGEFYFASFMRLLRLMSFFISVYLPGLYVAVTSFHQTIIPFKLMLTMAATREGIPFSSFIEALIMVITFEILREAGLRMPRAIGQAVSIVGAIVLGDAAVSAGIASAPLVIIAALAGICSFIVPPLMKVGAILRIVILIAANVLGLLGIGFVTYMFTIYLCGKKSFFVPILSPFAPFRGESLKDSFVVAPIWSMFNRPRSLTQDQNRKRTTGKTFAPRGSKK
;
A
#
# COMPACT_ATOMS: atom_id res chain seq x y z
N MET A 1 -21.94 5.64 29.61
CA MET A 1 -21.59 5.37 28.19
C MET A 1 -20.87 4.02 28.01
N PHE A 2 -21.13 3.04 28.94
CA PHE A 2 -20.46 1.74 28.98
C PHE A 2 -21.42 0.53 28.86
N SER A 3 -22.63 0.72 28.33
CA SER A 3 -23.64 -0.35 28.30
C SER A 3 -23.82 -1.08 26.98
N PHE A 4 -22.93 -0.90 26.00
CA PHE A 4 -23.02 -1.54 24.68
C PHE A 4 -22.30 -2.89 24.55
N PHE A 5 -21.69 -3.40 25.63
CA PHE A 5 -21.00 -4.71 25.64
C PHE A 5 -21.74 -5.77 26.46
N LYS A 6 -23.07 -5.83 26.41
CA LYS A 6 -23.77 -7.02 26.89
C LYS A 6 -23.53 -8.16 25.90
N SER A 7 -22.65 -9.08 26.26
CA SER A 7 -22.44 -10.37 25.61
C SER A 7 -23.76 -11.13 25.57
N ARG A 8 -24.37 -11.23 24.38
CA ARG A 8 -25.34 -12.29 24.11
C ARG A 8 -24.57 -13.59 24.00
N GLU A 9 -24.76 -14.52 24.94
CA GLU A 9 -24.34 -15.90 24.82
C GLU A 9 -24.87 -16.46 23.48
N PRO A 10 -24.03 -17.12 22.67
CA PRO A 10 -24.48 -17.75 21.45
C PRO A 10 -25.32 -18.98 21.81
N LYS A 11 -26.62 -18.96 21.51
CA LYS A 11 -27.46 -20.16 21.50
C LYS A 11 -26.79 -21.19 20.60
N LYS A 12 -26.50 -22.39 21.15
CA LYS A 12 -26.01 -23.53 20.39
C LYS A 12 -26.97 -23.80 19.21
N PRO A 13 -26.54 -23.77 17.96
CA PRO A 13 -27.36 -24.15 16.84
C PRO A 13 -27.67 -25.67 16.94
N LYS A 14 -28.96 -26.01 16.88
CA LYS A 14 -29.41 -27.39 16.65
C LYS A 14 -28.78 -27.86 15.31
N ARG A 15 -28.08 -28.97 15.37
CA ARG A 15 -27.59 -29.71 14.19
C ARG A 15 -28.83 -30.20 13.40
N THR A 16 -29.28 -29.45 12.44
CA THR A 16 -29.99 -29.97 11.26
C THR A 16 -28.93 -30.17 10.21
N GLY A 17 -28.72 -31.42 9.83
CA GLY A 17 -27.80 -31.78 8.76
C GLY A 17 -28.30 -31.21 7.44
N THR A 18 -27.74 -30.10 7.05
CA THR A 18 -27.60 -29.64 5.68
C THR A 18 -26.10 -29.57 5.46
N GLU A 19 -25.61 -30.53 4.72
CA GLU A 19 -24.26 -30.52 4.19
C GLU A 19 -24.06 -29.18 3.48
N VAL A 20 -23.25 -28.33 4.11
CA VAL A 20 -22.64 -27.19 3.42
C VAL A 20 -21.79 -27.83 2.31
N PRO A 21 -21.93 -27.41 1.04
CA PRO A 21 -21.00 -27.87 0.03
C PRO A 21 -19.60 -27.54 0.53
N GLU A 22 -18.85 -28.53 0.88
CA GLU A 22 -17.40 -28.44 0.99
C GLU A 22 -16.95 -27.89 -0.34
N ASP A 23 -16.61 -26.59 -0.37
CA ASP A 23 -15.73 -26.08 -1.39
C ASP A 23 -14.62 -27.08 -1.51
N SER A 24 -14.63 -27.78 -2.62
CA SER A 24 -13.72 -28.85 -2.95
C SER A 24 -12.29 -28.37 -2.71
N GLN A 25 -11.84 -28.52 -1.47
CA GLN A 25 -10.45 -28.71 -1.13
C GLN A 25 -10.07 -30.10 -1.70
N ASN A 26 -10.00 -30.19 -3.03
CA ASN A 26 -9.15 -31.14 -3.70
C ASN A 26 -7.69 -30.79 -3.37
N ASN A 27 -7.37 -30.85 -2.10
CA ASN A 27 -6.03 -30.98 -1.55
C ASN A 27 -5.67 -32.48 -1.44
N SER A 28 -6.02 -33.28 -2.44
CA SER A 28 -5.22 -34.43 -2.76
C SER A 28 -3.86 -33.88 -3.18
N SER A 29 -2.81 -34.29 -2.50
CA SER A 29 -1.43 -34.16 -2.95
C SER A 29 -1.39 -34.79 -4.35
N THR A 30 -1.65 -33.99 -5.39
CA THR A 30 -1.68 -34.48 -6.76
C THR A 30 -0.27 -34.91 -7.06
N GLN A 31 -0.08 -36.18 -7.33
CA GLN A 31 1.22 -36.72 -7.76
C GLN A 31 1.67 -35.94 -8.99
N ILE A 32 2.96 -35.78 -9.19
CA ILE A 32 3.51 -35.13 -10.37
C ILE A 32 3.18 -36.01 -11.58
N PRO A 33 2.51 -35.46 -12.62
CA PRO A 33 2.21 -36.24 -13.82
C PRO A 33 3.49 -36.69 -14.52
N LYS A 34 3.58 -37.95 -14.94
CA LYS A 34 4.71 -38.47 -15.69
C LYS A 34 4.88 -37.85 -17.07
N SER A 35 3.79 -37.39 -17.69
CA SER A 35 3.84 -36.71 -18.98
C SER A 35 4.21 -35.24 -18.80
N ILE A 36 5.30 -34.84 -19.42
CA ILE A 36 5.80 -33.45 -19.37
C ILE A 36 4.80 -32.43 -19.95
N ASP A 37 4.00 -32.84 -20.95
CA ASP A 37 2.98 -31.98 -21.55
C ASP A 37 1.83 -31.67 -20.58
N LYS A 38 1.47 -32.65 -19.72
CA LYS A 38 0.50 -32.43 -18.66
C LYS A 38 1.05 -31.47 -17.59
N VAL A 39 2.33 -31.65 -17.20
CA VAL A 39 3.02 -30.74 -16.27
C VAL A 39 3.04 -29.33 -16.82
N LYS A 40 3.42 -29.15 -18.10
CA LYS A 40 3.43 -27.87 -18.80
C LYS A 40 2.05 -27.20 -18.81
N GLY A 41 1.01 -27.98 -19.10
CA GLY A 41 -0.38 -27.50 -19.09
C GLY A 41 -0.81 -27.00 -17.70
N LEU A 42 -0.52 -27.78 -16.64
CA LEU A 42 -0.84 -27.39 -15.27
C LEU A 42 -0.07 -26.14 -14.82
N LEU A 43 1.23 -26.05 -15.11
CA LEU A 43 2.04 -24.88 -14.78
C LEU A 43 1.52 -23.62 -15.49
N ASN A 44 1.19 -23.71 -16.78
CA ASN A 44 0.62 -22.59 -17.55
C ASN A 44 -0.75 -22.17 -17.05
N GLN A 45 -1.55 -23.09 -16.53
CA GLN A 45 -2.85 -22.78 -15.93
C GLN A 45 -2.68 -22.06 -14.59
N GLU A 46 -1.81 -22.56 -13.69
CA GLU A 46 -1.56 -21.97 -12.37
C GLU A 46 -0.91 -20.58 -12.47
N PHE A 47 0.09 -20.43 -13.36
CA PHE A 47 0.80 -19.17 -13.58
C PHE A 47 0.25 -18.37 -14.78
N SER A 48 -0.98 -18.61 -15.21
CA SER A 48 -1.65 -17.79 -16.21
C SER A 48 -1.63 -16.32 -15.79
N LEU A 49 -1.39 -15.39 -16.72
CA LEU A 49 -1.26 -13.95 -16.44
C LEU A 49 -0.13 -13.57 -15.45
N CYS A 50 0.91 -14.39 -15.39
CA CYS A 50 2.13 -14.10 -14.63
C CYS A 50 3.28 -13.90 -15.61
N SER A 51 3.56 -12.66 -15.99
CA SER A 51 4.64 -12.32 -16.93
C SER A 51 6.05 -12.56 -16.36
N ASP A 52 6.16 -12.63 -15.04
CA ASP A 52 7.38 -12.92 -14.30
C ASP A 52 7.67 -14.44 -14.15
N PHE A 53 6.76 -15.30 -14.64
CA PHE A 53 6.97 -16.75 -14.63
C PHE A 53 7.76 -17.21 -15.85
N ILE A 54 8.86 -17.93 -15.61
CA ILE A 54 9.72 -18.50 -16.66
C ILE A 54 9.51 -20.00 -16.73
N LEU A 55 9.15 -20.49 -17.91
CA LEU A 55 9.07 -21.89 -18.22
C LEU A 55 9.96 -22.15 -19.45
N ARG A 56 11.04 -22.89 -19.25
CA ARG A 56 11.99 -23.26 -20.31
C ARG A 56 12.04 -24.76 -20.49
N GLU A 57 11.92 -25.22 -21.73
CA GLU A 57 12.07 -26.61 -22.10
C GLU A 57 13.47 -26.84 -22.66
N VAL A 58 14.15 -27.88 -22.20
CA VAL A 58 15.52 -28.25 -22.59
C VAL A 58 15.56 -29.76 -22.88
N LEU A 59 16.36 -30.18 -23.84
CA LEU A 59 16.58 -31.59 -24.17
C LEU A 59 17.86 -32.08 -23.48
N LEU A 60 17.80 -33.27 -22.89
CA LEU A 60 18.95 -33.93 -22.26
C LEU A 60 19.85 -34.53 -23.32
N GLY A 61 20.87 -33.82 -23.77
CA GLY A 61 21.92 -34.30 -24.69
C GLY A 61 21.41 -35.24 -25.76
N LYS A 62 22.13 -36.35 -25.97
CA LYS A 62 21.79 -37.37 -26.97
C LYS A 62 20.57 -38.23 -26.66
N LYS A 63 20.08 -38.24 -25.38
CA LYS A 63 18.93 -39.06 -24.98
C LYS A 63 17.57 -38.46 -25.39
N ASN A 64 17.54 -37.21 -25.84
CA ASN A 64 16.32 -36.48 -26.25
C ASN A 64 15.20 -36.46 -25.21
N THR A 65 15.49 -36.70 -23.92
CA THR A 65 14.50 -36.60 -22.84
C THR A 65 14.21 -35.14 -22.59
N ARG A 66 12.94 -34.79 -22.57
CA ARG A 66 12.49 -33.42 -22.35
C ARG A 66 12.54 -33.09 -20.86
N ILE A 67 13.09 -31.94 -20.53
CA ILE A 67 13.16 -31.40 -19.15
C ILE A 67 12.54 -30.00 -19.16
N ILE A 68 11.62 -29.74 -18.23
CA ILE A 68 11.05 -28.41 -18.00
C ILE A 68 11.75 -27.80 -16.80
N ILE A 69 12.23 -26.57 -16.97
CA ILE A 69 12.77 -25.70 -15.94
C ILE A 69 11.71 -24.63 -15.63
N ALA A 70 11.20 -24.63 -14.40
CA ALA A 70 10.18 -23.67 -13.97
C ALA A 70 10.71 -22.80 -12.83
N SER A 71 10.54 -21.49 -12.94
CA SER A 71 11.04 -20.50 -11.96
C SER A 71 10.34 -19.15 -12.10
N ILE A 72 10.54 -18.26 -11.13
CA ILE A 72 10.11 -16.85 -11.20
C ILE A 72 11.32 -15.98 -11.47
N GLU A 73 11.18 -15.05 -12.42
CA GLU A 73 12.27 -14.14 -12.82
C GLU A 73 12.75 -13.29 -11.64
N GLY A 74 14.07 -13.16 -11.53
CA GLY A 74 14.72 -12.31 -10.56
C GLY A 74 15.05 -12.95 -9.21
N PHE A 75 14.48 -14.13 -8.87
CA PHE A 75 14.84 -14.82 -7.63
C PHE A 75 16.17 -15.57 -7.73
N PHE A 76 16.64 -15.86 -8.93
CA PHE A 76 17.84 -16.66 -9.18
C PHE A 76 18.84 -15.93 -10.08
N ASP A 77 20.10 -16.30 -10.00
CA ASP A 77 21.14 -15.80 -10.90
C ASP A 77 21.07 -16.55 -12.23
N LYS A 78 20.84 -15.80 -13.34
CA LYS A 78 20.71 -16.38 -14.68
C LYS A 78 22.00 -17.02 -15.16
N ALA A 79 23.18 -16.49 -14.77
CA ALA A 79 24.47 -17.05 -15.13
C ALA A 79 24.69 -18.40 -14.45
N ILE A 80 24.43 -18.48 -13.14
CA ILE A 80 24.54 -19.72 -12.37
C ILE A 80 23.57 -20.78 -12.91
N LEU A 81 22.33 -20.40 -13.28
CA LEU A 81 21.38 -21.32 -13.88
C LEU A 81 21.88 -21.84 -15.23
N ALA A 82 22.45 -20.99 -16.06
CA ALA A 82 22.99 -21.36 -17.37
C ALA A 82 24.18 -22.32 -17.22
N GLU A 83 25.19 -21.92 -16.45
CA GLU A 83 26.45 -22.66 -16.32
C GLU A 83 26.32 -23.97 -15.55
N ASN A 84 25.57 -23.99 -14.46
CA ASN A 84 25.53 -25.15 -13.57
C ASN A 84 24.36 -26.11 -13.82
N ILE A 85 23.38 -25.70 -14.63
CA ILE A 85 22.18 -26.52 -14.87
C ILE A 85 21.94 -26.72 -16.35
N ILE A 86 21.80 -25.63 -17.13
CA ILE A 86 21.39 -25.75 -18.53
C ILE A 86 22.49 -26.33 -19.40
N GLU A 87 23.72 -25.81 -19.34
CA GLU A 87 24.85 -26.28 -20.11
C GLU A 87 25.20 -27.75 -19.83
N PRO A 88 25.30 -28.21 -18.55
CA PRO A 88 25.54 -29.62 -18.28
C PRO A 88 24.44 -30.55 -18.82
N ILE A 89 23.16 -30.12 -18.78
CA ILE A 89 22.06 -30.89 -19.35
C ILE A 89 22.17 -31.03 -20.87
N ILE A 90 22.45 -29.94 -21.57
CA ILE A 90 22.52 -29.90 -23.03
C ILE A 90 23.75 -30.67 -23.54
N ASN A 91 24.92 -30.49 -22.89
CA ASN A 91 26.21 -31.06 -23.31
C ASN A 91 26.41 -32.51 -22.89
N TYR A 92 25.42 -33.14 -22.26
CA TYR A 92 25.53 -34.52 -21.81
C TYR A 92 25.73 -35.50 -22.97
N SER A 93 26.88 -36.21 -23.03
CA SER A 93 27.28 -37.09 -24.12
C SER A 93 26.73 -38.52 -24.06
N GLY A 94 26.19 -38.94 -22.90
CA GLY A 94 25.51 -40.24 -22.77
C GLY A 94 26.43 -41.45 -22.48
N GLU A 95 27.69 -41.26 -22.04
CA GLU A 95 28.68 -42.33 -21.86
C GLU A 95 28.47 -43.23 -20.64
N LYS A 96 27.68 -42.80 -19.64
CA LYS A 96 27.45 -43.59 -18.42
C LYS A 96 26.05 -44.17 -18.39
N SER A 97 25.96 -45.47 -18.00
CA SER A 97 24.71 -46.18 -17.81
C SER A 97 24.25 -45.98 -16.35
N TYR A 98 23.10 -45.34 -16.14
CA TYR A 98 22.46 -45.17 -14.84
C TYR A 98 21.10 -45.87 -14.81
N SER A 99 20.65 -46.24 -13.60
CA SER A 99 19.38 -46.96 -13.37
C SER A 99 18.16 -46.10 -13.76
N SER A 100 18.25 -44.76 -13.63
CA SER A 100 17.24 -43.80 -14.07
C SER A 100 17.89 -42.47 -14.51
N ILE A 101 17.16 -41.69 -15.31
CA ILE A 101 17.59 -40.35 -15.70
C ILE A 101 17.67 -39.44 -14.47
N PHE A 102 16.82 -39.68 -13.51
CA PHE A 102 16.76 -38.96 -12.26
C PHE A 102 18.07 -39.10 -11.46
N THR A 103 18.59 -40.35 -11.29
CA THR A 103 19.86 -40.64 -10.63
C THR A 103 21.04 -40.04 -11.39
N LEU A 104 20.99 -40.11 -12.73
CA LEU A 104 22.00 -39.49 -13.60
C LEU A 104 22.13 -37.97 -13.36
N LEU A 105 20.99 -37.25 -13.29
CA LEU A 105 20.98 -35.81 -13.08
C LEU A 105 21.50 -35.45 -11.67
N SER A 106 21.05 -36.19 -10.64
CA SER A 106 21.43 -35.90 -9.25
C SER A 106 22.89 -36.18 -8.92
N GLU A 107 23.49 -37.24 -9.52
CA GLU A 107 24.84 -37.69 -9.16
C GLU A 107 25.94 -37.20 -10.10
N SER A 108 25.61 -36.83 -11.34
CA SER A 108 26.62 -36.60 -12.33
C SER A 108 26.50 -35.29 -13.11
N ILE A 109 25.32 -34.74 -13.27
CA ILE A 109 25.12 -33.60 -14.15
C ILE A 109 24.96 -32.30 -13.38
N LEU A 110 24.18 -32.30 -12.28
CA LEU A 110 23.87 -31.09 -11.56
C LEU A 110 24.93 -30.79 -10.48
N SER A 111 25.74 -29.76 -10.72
CA SER A 111 26.80 -29.33 -9.81
C SER A 111 26.28 -28.28 -8.81
N VAL A 112 25.21 -28.60 -8.07
CA VAL A 112 24.56 -27.69 -7.13
C VAL A 112 24.51 -28.28 -5.74
N SER A 113 24.79 -27.47 -4.71
CA SER A 113 24.87 -27.91 -3.32
C SER A 113 23.50 -28.10 -2.64
N ASP A 114 22.44 -27.38 -3.05
CA ASP A 114 21.08 -27.47 -2.48
C ASP A 114 20.12 -28.08 -3.50
N LEU A 115 20.16 -29.43 -3.61
CA LEU A 115 19.29 -30.22 -4.46
C LEU A 115 18.36 -31.06 -3.59
N LYS A 116 17.04 -30.95 -3.81
CA LYS A 116 16.02 -31.71 -3.08
C LYS A 116 15.02 -32.36 -4.03
N GLU A 117 14.66 -33.59 -3.75
CA GLU A 117 13.60 -34.30 -4.45
C GLU A 117 12.22 -33.85 -3.98
N LEU A 118 11.32 -33.67 -4.91
CA LEU A 118 9.92 -33.35 -4.68
C LEU A 118 9.02 -34.44 -5.26
N TYR A 119 8.02 -34.87 -4.50
CA TYR A 119 7.10 -35.96 -4.86
C TYR A 119 5.66 -35.47 -5.08
N SER A 120 5.38 -34.20 -4.83
CA SER A 120 4.05 -33.61 -4.94
C SER A 120 4.09 -32.36 -5.78
N PHE A 121 3.13 -32.20 -6.68
CA PHE A 121 2.98 -31.00 -7.53
C PHE A 121 2.82 -29.73 -6.69
N LYS A 122 2.10 -29.84 -5.56
CA LYS A 122 1.98 -28.71 -4.62
C LYS A 122 3.33 -28.26 -4.06
N SER A 123 4.20 -29.21 -3.68
CA SER A 123 5.55 -28.89 -3.19
C SER A 123 6.40 -28.22 -4.29
N CYS A 124 6.17 -28.57 -5.57
CA CYS A 124 6.81 -27.91 -6.69
C CYS A 124 6.35 -26.46 -6.82
N LEU A 125 5.04 -26.19 -6.73
CA LEU A 125 4.50 -24.83 -6.75
C LEU A 125 5.05 -24.00 -5.58
N ASP A 126 5.07 -24.58 -4.36
CA ASP A 126 5.62 -23.92 -3.18
C ASP A 126 7.12 -23.61 -3.36
N GLY A 127 7.89 -24.51 -4.00
CA GLY A 127 9.29 -24.29 -4.38
C GLY A 127 9.44 -23.09 -5.32
N ILE A 128 8.69 -23.06 -6.42
CA ILE A 128 8.70 -21.96 -7.39
C ILE A 128 8.33 -20.63 -6.71
N LEU A 129 7.29 -20.63 -5.89
CA LEU A 129 6.83 -19.41 -5.18
C LEU A 129 7.80 -18.93 -4.09
N THR A 130 8.68 -19.81 -3.60
CA THR A 130 9.74 -19.41 -2.66
C THR A 130 11.02 -18.96 -3.34
N GLY A 131 11.05 -19.00 -4.68
CA GLY A 131 12.17 -18.53 -5.50
C GLY A 131 13.21 -19.60 -5.83
N ASP A 132 12.86 -20.87 -5.64
CA ASP A 132 13.72 -21.98 -6.07
C ASP A 132 13.41 -22.34 -7.53
N VAL A 133 14.38 -22.92 -8.21
CA VAL A 133 14.21 -23.46 -9.56
C VAL A 133 13.72 -24.91 -9.46
N VAL A 134 12.67 -25.26 -10.19
CA VAL A 134 12.13 -26.62 -10.20
C VAL A 134 12.31 -27.25 -11.58
N LEU A 135 12.89 -28.46 -11.59
CA LEU A 135 13.11 -29.26 -12.80
C LEU A 135 12.14 -30.43 -12.84
N PHE A 136 11.39 -30.54 -13.92
CA PHE A 136 10.52 -31.68 -14.22
C PHE A 136 11.13 -32.48 -15.39
N ILE A 137 11.10 -33.81 -15.30
CA ILE A 137 11.69 -34.74 -16.25
C ILE A 137 10.58 -35.57 -16.88
N ASP A 138 10.58 -35.71 -18.19
CA ASP A 138 9.59 -36.53 -18.89
C ASP A 138 9.72 -38.01 -18.50
N GLY A 139 8.59 -38.64 -18.19
CA GLY A 139 8.53 -40.02 -17.74
C GLY A 139 8.66 -40.25 -16.24
N GLU A 140 9.11 -39.26 -15.46
CA GLU A 140 9.30 -39.35 -14.01
C GLU A 140 8.12 -38.74 -13.25
N ASP A 141 7.82 -39.30 -12.05
CA ASP A 141 6.79 -38.79 -11.13
C ASP A 141 7.39 -37.97 -9.98
N LYS A 142 8.63 -37.52 -10.16
CA LYS A 142 9.41 -36.73 -9.23
C LYS A 142 9.94 -35.48 -9.93
N ALA A 143 10.26 -34.45 -9.16
CA ALA A 143 10.91 -33.24 -9.62
C ALA A 143 12.10 -32.88 -8.73
N PHE A 144 13.04 -32.11 -9.26
CA PHE A 144 14.11 -31.52 -8.48
C PHE A 144 13.80 -30.08 -8.10
N LYS A 145 14.03 -29.75 -6.84
CA LYS A 145 14.07 -28.41 -6.34
C LYS A 145 15.52 -27.99 -6.15
N ILE A 146 15.92 -26.87 -6.75
CA ILE A 146 17.29 -26.37 -6.73
C ILE A 146 17.29 -24.98 -6.13
N GLY A 147 18.04 -24.80 -5.06
CA GLY A 147 18.23 -23.53 -4.38
C GLY A 147 19.30 -22.69 -5.07
N LEU A 148 18.91 -21.78 -5.98
CA LEU A 148 19.82 -20.86 -6.68
C LEU A 148 19.57 -19.41 -6.28
N LYS A 149 19.10 -19.18 -5.07
CA LYS A 149 18.75 -17.83 -4.61
C LYS A 149 19.98 -16.93 -4.68
N SER A 150 19.89 -15.92 -5.53
CA SER A 150 20.90 -14.86 -5.57
C SER A 150 20.57 -13.83 -4.50
N PRO A 151 21.54 -13.44 -3.66
CA PRO A 151 21.37 -12.27 -2.82
C PRO A 151 21.15 -11.05 -3.72
N GLU A 152 20.19 -10.21 -3.36
CA GLU A 152 19.93 -8.95 -4.07
C GLU A 152 21.23 -8.16 -4.17
N LYS A 153 21.71 -7.88 -5.41
CA LYS A 153 22.97 -7.17 -5.66
C LYS A 153 22.91 -5.69 -5.27
N ARG A 154 21.71 -5.14 -4.98
CA ARG A 154 21.52 -3.78 -4.45
C ARG A 154 20.93 -3.83 -3.05
N ALA A 155 21.50 -3.05 -2.15
CA ALA A 155 20.92 -2.82 -0.83
C ALA A 155 19.54 -2.16 -1.02
N VAL A 156 18.48 -2.85 -0.60
CA VAL A 156 17.14 -2.28 -0.51
C VAL A 156 17.17 -1.23 0.58
N GLY A 157 17.06 0.04 0.20
CA GLY A 157 17.11 1.17 1.12
C GLY A 157 15.83 1.32 1.95
N GLU A 158 15.91 2.13 3.00
CA GLU A 158 14.71 2.59 3.71
C GLU A 158 13.97 3.61 2.83
N PRO A 159 12.62 3.61 2.82
CA PRO A 159 11.85 4.60 2.07
C PRO A 159 12.06 6.00 2.65
N ASP A 160 12.20 6.98 1.78
CA ASP A 160 12.46 8.36 2.19
C ASP A 160 11.23 9.06 2.79
N THR A 161 10.05 8.71 2.28
CA THR A 161 8.77 9.39 2.62
C THR A 161 7.92 8.64 3.63
N GLU A 162 8.11 7.33 3.79
CA GLU A 162 7.29 6.46 4.66
C GLU A 162 8.16 5.73 5.70
N ILE A 163 8.78 6.47 6.62
CA ILE A 163 9.62 5.91 7.71
C ILE A 163 8.74 5.11 8.67
N SER A 164 9.20 3.91 9.08
CA SER A 164 8.53 3.04 10.06
C SER A 164 9.33 2.90 11.34
N ILE A 165 8.64 3.07 12.48
CA ILE A 165 9.20 2.77 13.81
C ILE A 165 9.18 1.25 14.07
N LYS A 166 8.09 0.57 13.70
CA LYS A 166 7.92 -0.89 13.79
C LYS A 166 7.56 -1.46 12.41
N GLY A 167 8.12 -2.61 12.06
CA GLY A 167 7.84 -3.32 10.82
C GLY A 167 9.03 -3.38 9.88
N SER A 168 8.77 -3.74 8.62
CA SER A 168 9.81 -3.79 7.59
C SER A 168 10.30 -2.38 7.25
N ARG A 169 11.61 -2.24 7.14
CA ARG A 169 12.26 -1.01 6.66
C ARG A 169 12.60 -1.05 5.18
N GLU A 170 12.29 -2.18 4.52
CA GLU A 170 12.48 -2.31 3.08
C GLU A 170 11.55 -1.36 2.33
N GLY A 171 12.12 -0.53 1.44
CA GLY A 171 11.43 0.30 0.46
C GLY A 171 11.43 -0.32 -0.93
N PHE A 172 10.57 0.14 -1.82
CA PHE A 172 10.71 -0.13 -3.24
C PHE A 172 11.92 0.60 -3.82
N THR A 173 12.43 0.07 -4.93
CA THR A 173 13.57 0.62 -5.67
C THR A 173 13.12 1.11 -7.04
N GLU A 174 14.02 1.71 -7.81
CA GLU A 174 13.76 2.11 -9.20
C GLU A 174 13.58 0.92 -10.15
N SER A 175 14.08 -0.27 -9.77
CA SER A 175 13.99 -1.47 -10.62
C SER A 175 12.65 -2.18 -10.47
N LEU A 176 11.86 -2.23 -11.54
CA LEU A 176 10.58 -2.96 -11.57
C LEU A 176 10.74 -4.43 -11.18
N LYS A 177 11.80 -5.10 -11.63
CA LYS A 177 12.07 -6.52 -11.33
C LYS A 177 12.29 -6.74 -9.84
N THR A 178 13.10 -5.89 -9.20
CA THR A 178 13.34 -5.95 -7.76
C THR A 178 12.03 -5.72 -6.99
N ASN A 179 11.22 -4.78 -7.41
CA ASN A 179 9.94 -4.46 -6.78
C ASN A 179 8.93 -5.62 -6.85
N LEU A 180 8.88 -6.33 -7.98
CA LEU A 180 8.06 -7.54 -8.13
C LEU A 180 8.52 -8.66 -7.19
N ILE A 181 9.84 -8.86 -7.06
CA ILE A 181 10.42 -9.83 -6.11
C ILE A 181 10.01 -9.50 -4.67
N LEU A 182 10.10 -8.22 -4.27
CA LEU A 182 9.71 -7.78 -2.94
C LEU A 182 8.24 -8.08 -2.63
N LEU A 183 7.34 -7.97 -3.60
CA LEU A 183 5.94 -8.36 -3.46
C LEU A 183 5.76 -9.88 -3.44
N ARG A 184 6.43 -10.62 -4.32
CA ARG A 184 6.38 -12.09 -4.37
C ARG A 184 6.89 -12.74 -3.08
N ARG A 185 7.93 -12.18 -2.45
CA ARG A 185 8.45 -12.66 -1.16
C ARG A 185 7.40 -12.58 -0.04
N ARG A 186 6.48 -11.60 -0.12
CA ARG A 186 5.39 -11.41 0.85
C ARG A 186 4.12 -12.18 0.48
N ILE A 187 3.82 -12.31 -0.81
CA ILE A 187 2.61 -12.95 -1.31
C ILE A 187 3.02 -14.21 -2.09
N LYS A 188 3.21 -15.32 -1.38
CA LYS A 188 3.58 -16.63 -1.94
C LYS A 188 2.32 -17.38 -2.38
N ASN A 189 1.71 -16.95 -3.48
CA ASN A 189 0.46 -17.54 -3.97
C ASN A 189 0.42 -17.47 -5.51
N THR A 190 0.00 -18.55 -6.17
CA THR A 190 -0.19 -18.61 -7.64
C THR A 190 -1.27 -17.66 -8.14
N LYS A 191 -2.24 -17.31 -7.28
CA LYS A 191 -3.28 -16.33 -7.59
C LYS A 191 -2.79 -14.88 -7.60
N PHE A 192 -1.57 -14.59 -7.15
CA PHE A 192 -0.94 -13.29 -7.34
C PHE A 192 -0.51 -13.15 -8.79
N LYS A 193 -1.21 -12.32 -9.55
CA LYS A 193 -1.01 -12.11 -10.99
C LYS A 193 -0.19 -10.85 -11.23
N VAL A 194 0.64 -10.91 -12.26
CA VAL A 194 1.54 -9.84 -12.70
C VAL A 194 1.40 -9.74 -14.22
N GLU A 195 0.71 -8.70 -14.68
CA GLU A 195 0.54 -8.42 -16.10
C GLU A 195 1.53 -7.32 -16.51
N SER A 196 2.32 -7.56 -17.55
CA SER A 196 3.25 -6.57 -18.09
C SER A 196 2.62 -5.75 -19.20
N LEU A 197 2.92 -4.47 -19.21
CA LEU A 197 2.51 -3.49 -20.20
C LEU A 197 3.68 -2.54 -20.46
N VAL A 198 3.78 -2.01 -21.69
CA VAL A 198 4.79 -1.01 -22.03
C VAL A 198 4.09 0.29 -22.41
N LEU A 199 4.47 1.40 -21.79
CA LEU A 199 3.93 2.73 -22.05
C LEU A 199 5.02 3.73 -22.41
N GLY A 200 4.61 4.78 -23.15
CA GLY A 200 5.51 5.83 -23.65
C GLY A 200 6.11 5.47 -25.01
N LYS A 201 5.82 6.29 -26.03
CA LYS A 201 6.29 6.03 -27.41
C LYS A 201 7.81 6.11 -27.55
N GLN A 202 8.46 6.96 -26.76
CA GLN A 202 9.91 7.16 -26.81
C GLN A 202 10.62 6.41 -25.68
N THR A 203 10.02 6.36 -24.47
CA THR A 203 10.67 5.74 -23.33
C THR A 203 10.47 4.24 -23.24
N ASN A 204 9.39 3.68 -23.83
CA ASN A 204 9.03 2.26 -23.76
C ASN A 204 9.18 1.73 -22.32
N THR A 205 8.57 2.44 -21.36
CA THR A 205 8.71 2.15 -19.94
C THR A 205 7.91 0.89 -19.58
N ASP A 206 8.57 -0.08 -18.95
CA ASP A 206 7.94 -1.31 -18.47
C ASP A 206 7.06 -1.01 -17.27
N ILE A 207 5.83 -1.51 -17.30
CA ILE A 207 4.82 -1.35 -16.25
C ILE A 207 4.26 -2.72 -15.88
N ALA A 208 4.00 -2.92 -14.59
CA ALA A 208 3.36 -4.12 -14.10
C ALA A 208 2.05 -3.79 -13.37
N ILE A 209 0.98 -4.49 -13.74
CA ILE A 209 -0.30 -4.50 -13.04
C ILE A 209 -0.33 -5.72 -12.14
N CYS A 210 -0.39 -5.51 -10.82
CA CYS A 210 -0.36 -6.58 -9.83
C CYS A 210 -1.68 -6.64 -9.07
N TYR A 211 -2.23 -7.85 -8.95
CA TYR A 211 -3.47 -8.09 -8.19
C TYR A 211 -3.57 -9.56 -7.73
N ILE A 212 -4.51 -9.85 -6.84
CA ILE A 212 -4.78 -11.24 -6.41
C ILE A 212 -6.10 -11.69 -7.03
N GLN A 213 -6.02 -12.66 -7.94
CA GLN A 213 -7.17 -13.25 -8.62
C GLN A 213 -8.13 -13.89 -7.61
N GLY A 214 -9.44 -13.57 -7.74
CA GLY A 214 -10.49 -14.02 -6.82
C GLY A 214 -10.62 -13.16 -5.55
N ILE A 215 -9.71 -12.20 -5.31
CA ILE A 215 -9.85 -11.20 -4.24
C ILE A 215 -10.14 -9.83 -4.86
N ALA A 216 -9.33 -9.39 -5.81
CA ALA A 216 -9.59 -8.14 -6.53
C ALA A 216 -10.86 -8.25 -7.38
N ALA A 217 -11.64 -7.18 -7.43
CA ALA A 217 -12.82 -7.11 -8.28
C ALA A 217 -12.39 -7.07 -9.77
N PRO A 218 -12.89 -7.97 -10.62
CA PRO A 218 -12.50 -8.03 -12.04
C PRO A 218 -12.79 -6.73 -12.78
N GLU A 219 -13.88 -6.06 -12.43
CA GLU A 219 -14.27 -4.77 -13.01
C GLU A 219 -13.21 -3.69 -12.79
N VAL A 220 -12.58 -3.68 -11.58
CA VAL A 220 -11.51 -2.74 -11.26
C VAL A 220 -10.24 -3.09 -12.03
N VAL A 221 -9.90 -4.39 -12.14
CA VAL A 221 -8.72 -4.84 -12.90
C VAL A 221 -8.87 -4.45 -14.37
N GLU A 222 -10.04 -4.71 -14.95
CA GLU A 222 -10.33 -4.38 -16.35
C GLU A 222 -10.29 -2.86 -16.61
N GLU A 223 -10.85 -2.07 -15.70
CA GLU A 223 -10.81 -0.61 -15.79
C GLU A 223 -9.38 -0.07 -15.70
N VAL A 224 -8.54 -0.64 -14.82
CA VAL A 224 -7.11 -0.28 -14.75
C VAL A 224 -6.42 -0.56 -16.08
N ARG A 225 -6.65 -1.75 -16.64
CA ARG A 225 -6.08 -2.15 -17.94
C ARG A 225 -6.52 -1.21 -19.06
N ASN A 226 -7.82 -0.89 -19.12
CA ASN A 226 -8.38 0.00 -20.14
C ASN A 226 -7.81 1.42 -20.03
N ARG A 227 -7.74 1.97 -18.80
CA ARG A 227 -7.18 3.32 -18.59
C ARG A 227 -5.69 3.38 -18.95
N LEU A 228 -4.90 2.41 -18.52
CA LEU A 228 -3.47 2.36 -18.88
C LEU A 228 -3.27 2.20 -20.40
N ASN A 229 -4.02 1.33 -21.05
CA ASN A 229 -3.94 1.17 -22.51
C ASN A 229 -4.39 2.41 -23.29
N SER A 230 -5.22 3.26 -22.71
CA SER A 230 -5.67 4.52 -23.33
C SER A 230 -4.62 5.63 -23.26
N ILE A 231 -3.56 5.47 -22.46
CA ILE A 231 -2.50 6.47 -22.34
C ILE A 231 -1.67 6.51 -23.61
N ASN A 232 -1.66 7.66 -24.26
CA ASN A 232 -0.89 7.91 -25.48
C ASN A 232 0.00 9.15 -25.31
N ILE A 233 1.20 8.95 -24.78
CA ILE A 233 2.19 10.01 -24.55
C ILE A 233 3.58 9.53 -24.97
N ASP A 234 4.51 10.48 -25.12
CA ASP A 234 5.86 10.17 -25.55
C ASP A 234 6.69 9.50 -24.47
N ALA A 235 6.52 9.90 -23.20
CA ALA A 235 7.35 9.43 -22.10
C ALA A 235 6.58 9.23 -20.80
N ILE A 236 6.91 8.16 -20.08
CA ILE A 236 6.55 7.92 -18.68
C ILE A 236 7.85 7.87 -17.87
N LEU A 237 8.15 8.95 -17.15
CA LEU A 237 9.37 9.07 -16.35
C LEU A 237 9.15 8.68 -14.89
N ALA A 238 7.91 8.72 -14.41
CA ALA A 238 7.54 8.34 -13.05
C ALA A 238 6.06 7.98 -12.98
N THR A 239 5.65 7.26 -11.93
CA THR A 239 4.26 6.86 -11.69
C THR A 239 3.29 8.03 -11.61
N GLY A 240 3.74 9.23 -11.21
CA GLY A 240 2.91 10.43 -11.18
C GLY A 240 2.36 10.88 -12.54
N TYR A 241 3.01 10.51 -13.65
CA TYR A 241 2.46 10.73 -15.00
C TYR A 241 1.22 9.84 -15.19
N MET A 242 1.33 8.56 -14.87
CA MET A 242 0.21 7.61 -14.98
C MET A 242 -0.94 8.01 -14.06
N GLU A 243 -0.64 8.43 -12.81
CA GLU A 243 -1.64 8.86 -11.84
C GLU A 243 -2.58 9.92 -12.42
N GLN A 244 -2.05 10.93 -13.11
CA GLN A 244 -2.86 12.00 -13.73
C GLN A 244 -3.80 11.49 -14.83
N PHE A 245 -3.42 10.45 -15.56
CA PHE A 245 -4.26 9.89 -16.63
C PHE A 245 -5.30 8.89 -16.12
N ILE A 246 -4.96 8.09 -15.10
CA ILE A 246 -5.84 7.04 -14.61
C ILE A 246 -6.86 7.49 -13.58
N GLN A 247 -6.67 8.66 -12.95
CA GLN A 247 -7.56 9.17 -11.91
C GLN A 247 -8.94 9.55 -12.43
N ASP A 248 -9.97 9.45 -11.58
CA ASP A 248 -11.33 9.83 -11.93
C ASP A 248 -11.50 11.37 -11.96
N GLY A 249 -11.72 11.90 -13.16
CA GLY A 249 -11.90 13.33 -13.41
C GLY A 249 -10.60 14.07 -13.78
N LYS A 250 -10.73 15.12 -14.61
CA LYS A 250 -9.58 15.85 -15.18
C LYS A 250 -8.74 16.60 -14.15
N MET A 251 -9.35 17.09 -13.07
CA MET A 251 -8.69 17.87 -12.02
C MET A 251 -9.32 17.54 -10.66
N PRO A 252 -9.05 16.38 -10.10
CA PRO A 252 -9.58 16.07 -8.77
C PRO A 252 -8.88 16.92 -7.73
N PHE A 253 -9.66 17.57 -6.88
CA PHE A 253 -9.14 18.32 -5.74
C PHE A 253 -8.60 17.40 -4.64
N PHE A 254 -9.04 16.16 -4.63
CA PHE A 254 -8.70 15.13 -3.64
C PHE A 254 -7.96 13.97 -4.30
N PRO A 255 -6.97 13.32 -3.66
CA PRO A 255 -6.28 12.18 -4.24
C PRO A 255 -7.26 11.03 -4.51
N MET A 256 -7.23 10.50 -5.73
CA MET A 256 -8.07 9.40 -6.19
C MET A 256 -7.32 8.08 -6.32
N VAL A 257 -6.00 8.15 -6.25
CA VAL A 257 -5.07 7.03 -6.36
C VAL A 257 -4.18 7.05 -5.12
N GLY A 258 -3.99 5.91 -4.52
CA GLY A 258 -3.05 5.76 -3.40
C GLY A 258 -1.64 5.55 -3.93
N ASN A 259 -0.65 6.05 -3.24
CA ASN A 259 0.76 5.81 -3.51
C ASN A 259 1.48 5.27 -2.27
N SER A 260 2.55 4.52 -2.48
CA SER A 260 3.38 4.00 -1.39
C SER A 260 4.75 3.57 -1.90
N GLU A 261 5.76 3.78 -1.09
CA GLU A 261 7.13 3.29 -1.29
C GLU A 261 7.40 1.99 -0.51
N LYS A 262 6.38 1.44 0.21
CA LYS A 262 6.55 0.29 1.10
C LYS A 262 5.92 -0.98 0.54
N PRO A 263 6.73 -2.03 0.29
CA PRO A 263 6.24 -3.31 -0.21
C PRO A 263 5.24 -4.02 0.71
N ASP A 264 5.39 -3.89 2.02
CA ASP A 264 4.50 -4.48 3.01
C ASP A 264 3.11 -3.79 3.04
N LYS A 265 3.07 -2.46 2.88
CA LYS A 265 1.82 -1.69 2.77
C LYS A 265 1.06 -2.04 1.48
N VAL A 266 1.79 -2.12 0.35
CA VAL A 266 1.18 -2.52 -0.93
C VAL A 266 0.70 -3.96 -0.89
N ALA A 267 1.47 -4.90 -0.30
CA ALA A 267 1.04 -6.28 -0.12
C ALA A 267 -0.25 -6.40 0.74
N ALA A 268 -0.35 -5.61 1.82
CA ALA A 268 -1.57 -5.56 2.64
C ALA A 268 -2.78 -5.07 1.82
N LYS A 269 -2.60 -4.03 1.01
CA LYS A 269 -3.63 -3.50 0.12
C LYS A 269 -4.07 -4.51 -0.95
N LEU A 270 -3.13 -5.25 -1.55
CA LEU A 270 -3.42 -6.33 -2.51
C LEU A 270 -4.26 -7.45 -1.85
N LEU A 271 -3.95 -7.82 -0.60
CA LEU A 271 -4.71 -8.81 0.17
C LEU A 271 -6.13 -8.32 0.52
N GLU A 272 -6.40 -7.03 0.45
CA GLU A 272 -7.72 -6.43 0.62
C GLU A 272 -8.51 -6.26 -0.69
N GLY A 273 -7.92 -6.60 -1.83
CA GLY A 273 -8.58 -6.58 -3.13
C GLY A 273 -8.28 -5.38 -3.99
N ARG A 274 -7.26 -4.60 -3.66
CA ARG A 274 -6.78 -3.50 -4.52
C ARG A 274 -5.88 -4.03 -5.63
N VAL A 275 -5.70 -3.21 -6.64
CA VAL A 275 -4.75 -3.40 -7.74
C VAL A 275 -3.58 -2.46 -7.52
N ALA A 276 -2.36 -2.96 -7.69
CA ALA A 276 -1.15 -2.17 -7.65
C ALA A 276 -0.56 -2.00 -9.05
N ILE A 277 -0.05 -0.80 -9.34
CA ILE A 277 0.56 -0.45 -10.61
C ILE A 277 1.99 0.01 -10.32
N LEU A 278 2.94 -0.70 -10.87
CA LEU A 278 4.37 -0.43 -10.74
C LEU A 278 4.92 0.04 -12.09
N ALA A 279 5.88 0.94 -12.07
CA ALA A 279 6.62 1.34 -13.27
C ALA A 279 8.12 1.22 -13.02
N ASP A 280 8.86 0.91 -14.07
CA ASP A 280 10.32 0.95 -14.02
C ASP A 280 10.82 2.39 -13.87
N GLY A 281 11.93 2.59 -13.19
CA GLY A 281 12.53 3.90 -12.94
C GLY A 281 11.95 4.67 -11.75
N THR A 282 11.00 4.13 -10.96
CA THR A 282 10.42 4.83 -9.81
C THR A 282 10.13 3.90 -8.64
N PRO A 283 10.47 4.29 -7.39
CA PRO A 283 10.18 3.50 -6.19
C PRO A 283 8.73 3.63 -5.71
N THR A 284 7.94 4.51 -6.31
CA THR A 284 6.56 4.75 -5.89
C THR A 284 5.59 3.82 -6.62
N VAL A 285 4.78 3.08 -5.88
CA VAL A 285 3.75 2.17 -6.41
C VAL A 285 2.37 2.79 -6.23
N LEU A 286 1.58 2.81 -7.30
CA LEU A 286 0.20 3.27 -7.27
C LEU A 286 -0.73 2.14 -6.83
N THR A 287 -1.78 2.48 -6.08
CA THR A 287 -2.78 1.50 -5.61
C THR A 287 -4.18 2.01 -5.82
N VAL A 288 -5.05 1.20 -6.42
CA VAL A 288 -6.45 1.55 -6.72
C VAL A 288 -7.39 0.38 -6.37
N PRO A 289 -8.64 0.67 -5.97
CA PRO A 289 -9.23 1.96 -5.66
C PRO A 289 -8.64 2.60 -4.40
N PHE A 290 -8.75 3.94 -4.27
CA PHE A 290 -8.33 4.69 -3.09
C PHE A 290 -9.54 5.12 -2.26
N LEU A 291 -9.43 5.01 -0.93
CA LEU A 291 -10.44 5.46 0.02
C LEU A 291 -9.87 6.57 0.90
N MET A 292 -10.68 7.60 1.18
CA MET A 292 -10.28 8.73 2.03
C MET A 292 -9.75 8.29 3.40
N ILE A 293 -10.36 7.26 3.97
CA ILE A 293 -9.96 6.73 5.28
C ILE A 293 -8.50 6.25 5.32
N GLU A 294 -7.96 5.80 4.18
CA GLU A 294 -6.57 5.34 4.07
C GLU A 294 -5.56 6.45 4.36
N SER A 295 -5.94 7.73 4.14
CA SER A 295 -5.09 8.86 4.48
C SER A 295 -4.80 8.99 5.97
N PHE A 296 -5.68 8.45 6.82
CA PHE A 296 -5.55 8.47 8.27
C PHE A 296 -4.99 7.16 8.86
N GLN A 297 -4.81 6.14 8.02
CA GLN A 297 -4.28 4.84 8.41
C GLN A 297 -2.76 4.83 8.24
N ALA A 298 -2.03 4.43 9.28
CA ALA A 298 -0.64 4.06 9.20
C ALA A 298 -0.50 2.55 9.36
N GLN A 299 0.53 1.98 8.73
CA GLN A 299 0.79 0.55 8.83
C GLN A 299 1.10 0.11 10.26
N GLU A 300 1.71 0.97 11.04
CA GLU A 300 2.05 0.74 12.44
C GLU A 300 0.82 0.52 13.34
N ASP A 301 -0.35 1.00 12.93
CA ASP A 301 -1.61 0.79 13.65
C ASP A 301 -1.95 -0.71 13.81
N TYR A 302 -1.42 -1.57 12.94
CA TYR A 302 -1.64 -3.02 12.96
C TYR A 302 -0.54 -3.81 13.69
N PHE A 303 0.57 -3.15 14.04
CA PHE A 303 1.72 -3.77 14.72
C PHE A 303 1.77 -3.52 16.23
N GLY A 304 0.85 -2.69 16.74
CA GLY A 304 0.73 -2.32 18.14
C GLY A 304 -0.60 -2.75 18.76
N GLU A 305 -0.85 -2.19 19.94
CA GLU A 305 -2.09 -2.42 20.67
C GLU A 305 -3.23 -1.62 20.06
N PHE A 306 -4.36 -2.28 19.83
CA PHE A 306 -5.51 -1.73 19.11
C PHE A 306 -6.10 -0.45 19.75
N TYR A 307 -6.04 -0.31 21.08
CA TYR A 307 -6.53 0.88 21.79
C TYR A 307 -5.62 2.09 21.51
N PHE A 308 -4.29 1.90 21.52
CA PHE A 308 -3.34 2.95 21.19
C PHE A 308 -3.43 3.34 19.71
N ALA A 309 -3.53 2.36 18.81
CA ALA A 309 -3.73 2.59 17.38
C ALA A 309 -5.00 3.41 17.10
N SER A 310 -6.11 3.10 17.81
CA SER A 310 -7.36 3.86 17.70
C SER A 310 -7.19 5.31 18.19
N PHE A 311 -6.47 5.51 19.30
CA PHE A 311 -6.16 6.86 19.79
C PHE A 311 -5.33 7.65 18.77
N MET A 312 -4.30 7.04 18.20
CA MET A 312 -3.44 7.69 17.19
C MET A 312 -4.21 8.04 15.90
N ARG A 313 -5.14 7.18 15.45
CA ARG A 313 -6.01 7.52 14.31
C ARG A 313 -6.91 8.70 14.59
N LEU A 314 -7.52 8.75 15.78
CA LEU A 314 -8.32 9.90 16.19
C LEU A 314 -7.48 11.18 16.25
N LEU A 315 -6.27 11.08 16.76
CA LEU A 315 -5.33 12.20 16.80
C LEU A 315 -4.97 12.69 15.40
N ARG A 316 -4.70 11.79 14.43
CA ARG A 316 -4.47 12.17 13.03
C ARG A 316 -5.67 12.88 12.42
N LEU A 317 -6.89 12.37 12.68
CA LEU A 317 -8.12 13.02 12.22
C LEU A 317 -8.27 14.42 12.82
N MET A 318 -8.09 14.55 14.13
CA MET A 318 -8.15 15.86 14.82
C MET A 318 -7.09 16.82 14.28
N SER A 319 -5.87 16.34 14.03
CA SER A 319 -4.78 17.13 13.45
C SER A 319 -5.12 17.66 12.05
N PHE A 320 -5.76 16.85 11.22
CA PHE A 320 -6.22 17.33 9.91
C PHE A 320 -7.24 18.48 10.07
N PHE A 321 -8.24 18.33 10.95
CA PHE A 321 -9.21 19.40 11.20
C PHE A 321 -8.55 20.65 11.79
N ILE A 322 -7.67 20.51 12.76
CA ILE A 322 -6.92 21.63 13.34
C ILE A 322 -6.11 22.34 12.23
N SER A 323 -5.39 21.59 11.42
CA SER A 323 -4.58 22.14 10.35
C SER A 323 -5.38 22.98 9.35
N VAL A 324 -6.58 22.53 9.01
CA VAL A 324 -7.42 23.16 7.99
C VAL A 324 -8.26 24.29 8.54
N TYR A 325 -8.90 24.10 9.71
CA TYR A 325 -9.94 25.00 10.21
C TYR A 325 -9.45 26.03 11.22
N LEU A 326 -8.41 25.74 11.99
CA LEU A 326 -8.03 26.56 13.14
C LEU A 326 -7.69 28.03 12.78
N PRO A 327 -6.92 28.33 11.72
CA PRO A 327 -6.66 29.71 11.34
C PRO A 327 -7.94 30.47 10.91
N GLY A 328 -8.83 29.80 10.17
CA GLY A 328 -10.10 30.37 9.75
C GLY A 328 -11.05 30.61 10.95
N LEU A 329 -11.11 29.66 11.88
CA LEU A 329 -11.89 29.81 13.12
C LEU A 329 -11.40 31.01 13.94
N TYR A 330 -10.09 31.19 14.07
CA TYR A 330 -9.53 32.37 14.74
C TYR A 330 -10.02 33.66 14.10
N VAL A 331 -9.92 33.79 12.78
CA VAL A 331 -10.38 34.99 12.06
C VAL A 331 -11.89 35.19 12.21
N ALA A 332 -12.69 34.14 12.07
CA ALA A 332 -14.14 34.20 12.22
C ALA A 332 -14.58 34.68 13.62
N VAL A 333 -13.93 34.13 14.66
CA VAL A 333 -14.26 34.46 16.05
C VAL A 333 -13.79 35.86 16.42
N THR A 334 -12.59 36.27 16.01
CA THR A 334 -12.05 37.59 16.36
C THR A 334 -12.70 38.73 15.57
N SER A 335 -13.19 38.46 14.34
CA SER A 335 -13.77 39.52 13.50
C SER A 335 -15.29 39.61 13.60
N PHE A 336 -16.02 38.49 13.74
CA PHE A 336 -17.47 38.44 13.66
C PHE A 336 -18.17 38.00 14.97
N HIS A 337 -17.51 37.13 15.75
CA HIS A 337 -18.17 36.46 16.90
C HIS A 337 -17.39 36.65 18.19
N GLN A 338 -17.00 37.88 18.50
CA GLN A 338 -16.17 38.22 19.66
C GLN A 338 -16.83 37.83 21.00
N THR A 339 -18.15 37.78 21.04
CA THR A 339 -18.93 37.38 22.23
C THR A 339 -18.71 35.93 22.66
N ILE A 340 -18.17 35.08 21.81
CA ILE A 340 -17.82 33.66 22.14
C ILE A 340 -16.57 33.61 23.03
N ILE A 341 -15.70 34.62 22.92
CA ILE A 341 -14.44 34.67 23.66
C ILE A 341 -14.70 35.12 25.11
N PRO A 342 -14.17 34.39 26.11
CA PRO A 342 -14.23 34.89 27.49
C PRO A 342 -13.67 36.30 27.61
N PHE A 343 -14.34 37.19 28.31
CA PHE A 343 -14.02 38.63 28.36
C PHE A 343 -12.55 38.93 28.68
N LYS A 344 -11.96 38.23 29.68
CA LYS A 344 -10.54 38.38 30.03
C LYS A 344 -9.61 38.04 28.86
N LEU A 345 -9.90 36.96 28.15
CA LEU A 345 -9.11 36.52 27.00
C LEU A 345 -9.26 37.52 25.83
N MET A 346 -10.46 38.01 25.61
CA MET A 346 -10.74 39.03 24.59
C MET A 346 -9.90 40.31 24.83
N LEU A 347 -9.86 40.82 26.08
CA LEU A 347 -9.05 41.97 26.45
C LEU A 347 -7.55 41.71 26.21
N THR A 348 -7.06 40.55 26.63
CA THR A 348 -5.65 40.17 26.39
C THR A 348 -5.33 40.10 24.90
N MET A 349 -6.22 39.51 24.09
CA MET A 349 -6.03 39.42 22.64
C MET A 349 -6.10 40.80 21.98
N ALA A 350 -7.00 41.69 22.47
CA ALA A 350 -7.05 43.08 21.99
C ALA A 350 -5.77 43.84 22.28
N ALA A 351 -5.25 43.72 23.51
CA ALA A 351 -3.98 44.34 23.90
C ALA A 351 -2.77 43.84 23.07
N THR A 352 -2.73 42.54 22.74
CA THR A 352 -1.64 41.99 21.90
C THR A 352 -1.74 42.43 20.43
N ARG A 353 -2.86 42.99 20.01
CA ARG A 353 -3.07 43.51 18.66
C ARG A 353 -2.96 45.03 18.56
N GLU A 354 -2.81 45.69 19.70
CA GLU A 354 -2.56 47.14 19.73
C GLU A 354 -1.23 47.44 19.08
N GLY A 355 -1.24 48.29 18.04
CA GLY A 355 -0.06 48.59 17.24
C GLY A 355 0.15 47.74 15.97
N ILE A 356 -0.66 46.71 15.72
CA ILE A 356 -0.59 45.93 14.49
C ILE A 356 -1.49 46.59 13.43
N PRO A 357 -0.93 47.02 12.25
CA PRO A 357 -1.70 47.76 11.25
C PRO A 357 -2.60 46.90 10.37
N PHE A 358 -2.57 45.55 10.54
CA PHE A 358 -3.28 44.62 9.68
C PHE A 358 -4.56 44.06 10.36
N SER A 359 -5.54 43.73 9.51
CA SER A 359 -6.69 42.93 9.97
C SER A 359 -6.30 41.51 10.33
N SER A 360 -7.08 40.84 11.22
CA SER A 360 -6.83 39.43 11.59
C SER A 360 -6.69 38.49 10.39
N PHE A 361 -7.42 38.79 9.31
CA PHE A 361 -7.34 38.01 8.06
C PHE A 361 -5.99 38.16 7.37
N ILE A 362 -5.50 39.39 7.22
CA ILE A 362 -4.21 39.68 6.56
C ILE A 362 -3.07 39.08 7.38
N GLU A 363 -3.08 39.27 8.70
CA GLU A 363 -2.12 38.65 9.61
C GLU A 363 -2.11 37.11 9.41
N ALA A 364 -3.30 36.47 9.45
CA ALA A 364 -3.43 35.03 9.30
C ALA A 364 -2.94 34.55 7.91
N LEU A 365 -3.27 35.29 6.86
CA LEU A 365 -2.84 34.98 5.49
C LEU A 365 -1.32 35.04 5.35
N ILE A 366 -0.69 36.09 5.86
CA ILE A 366 0.78 36.26 5.85
C ILE A 366 1.42 35.06 6.59
N MET A 367 0.95 34.75 7.79
CA MET A 367 1.50 33.66 8.59
C MET A 367 1.32 32.29 7.95
N VAL A 368 0.14 32.01 7.37
CA VAL A 368 -0.13 30.76 6.64
C VAL A 368 0.78 30.64 5.43
N ILE A 369 0.92 31.69 4.62
CA ILE A 369 1.80 31.66 3.44
C ILE A 369 3.26 31.49 3.86
N THR A 370 3.71 32.21 4.88
CA THR A 370 5.08 32.08 5.41
C THR A 370 5.36 30.64 5.84
N PHE A 371 4.42 30.02 6.53
CA PHE A 371 4.54 28.62 6.94
C PHE A 371 4.60 27.66 5.75
N GLU A 372 3.79 27.90 4.69
CA GLU A 372 3.84 27.11 3.47
C GLU A 372 5.18 27.25 2.73
N ILE A 373 5.75 28.46 2.68
CA ILE A 373 7.08 28.71 2.11
C ILE A 373 8.16 27.99 2.90
N LEU A 374 8.14 28.08 4.23
CA LEU A 374 9.09 27.38 5.10
C LEU A 374 9.00 25.86 4.92
N ARG A 375 7.79 25.33 4.82
CA ARG A 375 7.56 23.91 4.56
C ARG A 375 8.12 23.46 3.22
N GLU A 376 7.83 24.21 2.14
CA GLU A 376 8.31 23.90 0.79
C GLU A 376 9.85 23.96 0.73
N ALA A 377 10.44 24.97 1.36
CA ALA A 377 11.90 25.09 1.49
C ALA A 377 12.49 23.88 2.24
N GLY A 378 11.88 23.50 3.38
CA GLY A 378 12.34 22.36 4.17
C GLY A 378 12.29 21.02 3.42
N LEU A 379 11.31 20.82 2.54
CA LEU A 379 11.20 19.61 1.72
C LEU A 379 12.25 19.53 0.60
N ARG A 380 12.73 20.67 0.10
CA ARG A 380 13.71 20.73 -1.01
C ARG A 380 15.16 20.81 -0.57
N MET A 381 15.42 21.10 0.70
CA MET A 381 16.78 21.19 1.23
C MET A 381 17.35 19.82 1.63
N PRO A 382 18.69 19.61 1.55
CA PRO A 382 19.33 18.44 2.15
C PRO A 382 18.96 18.30 3.63
N ARG A 383 18.75 17.06 4.11
CA ARG A 383 18.22 16.77 5.46
C ARG A 383 18.93 17.54 6.59
N ALA A 384 20.27 17.65 6.53
CA ALA A 384 21.05 18.35 7.56
C ALA A 384 20.74 19.86 7.63
N ILE A 385 20.54 20.50 6.48
CA ILE A 385 20.23 21.94 6.39
C ILE A 385 18.74 22.18 6.65
N GLY A 386 17.86 21.30 6.16
CA GLY A 386 16.43 21.44 6.32
C GLY A 386 15.97 21.46 7.79
N GLN A 387 16.60 20.66 8.67
CA GLN A 387 16.31 20.68 10.10
C GLN A 387 16.73 22.01 10.75
N ALA A 388 17.94 22.51 10.45
CA ALA A 388 18.41 23.78 10.99
C ALA A 388 17.52 24.96 10.54
N VAL A 389 17.20 25.04 9.24
CA VAL A 389 16.32 26.09 8.69
C VAL A 389 14.91 26.02 9.26
N SER A 390 14.36 24.82 9.47
CA SER A 390 13.03 24.68 10.09
C SER A 390 12.99 25.19 11.53
N ILE A 391 14.03 24.93 12.34
CA ILE A 391 14.11 25.38 13.73
C ILE A 391 14.32 26.90 13.77
N VAL A 392 15.31 27.39 13.05
CA VAL A 392 15.63 28.84 13.00
C VAL A 392 14.47 29.62 12.39
N GLY A 393 13.88 29.12 11.29
CA GLY A 393 12.73 29.75 10.65
C GLY A 393 11.52 29.86 11.59
N ALA A 394 11.18 28.79 12.31
CA ALA A 394 10.04 28.80 13.23
C ALA A 394 10.25 29.76 14.42
N ILE A 395 11.43 29.75 15.04
CA ILE A 395 11.71 30.57 16.23
C ILE A 395 11.97 32.03 15.81
N VAL A 396 12.90 32.25 14.90
CA VAL A 396 13.34 33.61 14.53
C VAL A 396 12.23 34.37 13.78
N LEU A 397 11.57 33.74 12.81
CA LEU A 397 10.47 34.38 12.09
C LEU A 397 9.24 34.60 12.98
N GLY A 398 8.93 33.66 13.90
CA GLY A 398 7.82 33.82 14.84
C GLY A 398 8.06 34.97 15.81
N ASP A 399 9.23 35.04 16.44
CA ASP A 399 9.58 36.10 17.39
C ASP A 399 9.75 37.48 16.69
N ALA A 400 10.43 37.49 15.53
CA ALA A 400 10.57 38.71 14.72
C ALA A 400 9.22 39.25 14.21
N ALA A 401 8.28 38.39 13.80
CA ALA A 401 6.96 38.82 13.36
C ALA A 401 6.14 39.49 14.48
N VAL A 402 6.25 38.95 15.71
CA VAL A 402 5.60 39.54 16.88
C VAL A 402 6.30 40.85 17.28
N SER A 403 7.63 40.84 17.38
CA SER A 403 8.41 42.01 17.79
C SER A 403 8.32 43.17 16.80
N ALA A 404 8.18 42.88 15.51
CA ALA A 404 7.97 43.89 14.45
C ALA A 404 6.50 44.37 14.33
N GLY A 405 5.57 43.82 15.11
CA GLY A 405 4.16 44.18 15.02
C GLY A 405 3.49 43.76 13.71
N ILE A 406 3.98 42.68 13.06
CA ILE A 406 3.41 42.12 11.82
C ILE A 406 2.28 41.14 12.14
N ALA A 407 2.42 40.36 13.21
CA ALA A 407 1.43 39.38 13.64
C ALA A 407 1.31 39.34 15.16
N SER A 408 0.12 39.06 15.65
CA SER A 408 -0.14 38.90 17.08
C SER A 408 0.37 37.55 17.59
N ALA A 409 0.86 37.52 18.83
CA ALA A 409 1.39 36.30 19.45
C ALA A 409 0.39 35.12 19.45
N PRO A 410 -0.92 35.32 19.74
CA PRO A 410 -1.91 34.23 19.63
C PRO A 410 -2.01 33.66 18.23
N LEU A 411 -1.92 34.51 17.19
CA LEU A 411 -2.03 34.05 15.82
C LEU A 411 -0.80 33.25 15.37
N VAL A 412 0.39 33.65 15.81
CA VAL A 412 1.63 32.89 15.54
C VAL A 412 1.52 31.46 16.09
N ILE A 413 1.02 31.32 17.33
CA ILE A 413 0.79 30.02 17.95
C ILE A 413 -0.21 29.19 17.12
N ILE A 414 -1.31 29.80 16.67
CA ILE A 414 -2.36 29.13 15.87
C ILE A 414 -1.79 28.68 14.51
N ALA A 415 -1.04 29.54 13.83
CA ALA A 415 -0.43 29.22 12.56
C ALA A 415 0.62 28.10 12.69
N ALA A 416 1.46 28.16 13.74
CA ALA A 416 2.44 27.14 14.04
C ALA A 416 1.78 25.79 14.32
N LEU A 417 0.73 25.76 15.17
CA LEU A 417 0.00 24.54 15.47
C LEU A 417 -0.68 23.96 14.23
N ALA A 418 -1.32 24.79 13.40
CA ALA A 418 -1.92 24.36 12.15
C ALA A 418 -0.87 23.80 11.16
N GLY A 419 0.30 24.42 11.11
CA GLY A 419 1.44 23.95 10.32
C GLY A 419 1.95 22.58 10.78
N ILE A 420 2.25 22.40 12.07
CA ILE A 420 2.72 21.14 12.64
C ILE A 420 1.68 20.02 12.41
N CYS A 421 0.40 20.31 12.64
CA CYS A 421 -0.68 19.35 12.41
C CYS A 421 -0.78 18.90 10.94
N SER A 422 -0.36 19.72 9.98
CA SER A 422 -0.37 19.36 8.56
C SER A 422 0.60 18.23 8.21
N PHE A 423 1.72 18.08 8.93
CA PHE A 423 2.70 17.02 8.73
C PHE A 423 2.23 15.64 9.21
N ILE A 424 1.23 15.60 10.09
CA ILE A 424 0.74 14.34 10.68
C ILE A 424 -0.04 13.50 9.64
N VAL A 425 -0.59 14.14 8.58
CA VAL A 425 -1.36 13.46 7.53
C VAL A 425 -0.80 13.79 6.14
N PRO A 426 0.37 13.23 5.77
CA PRO A 426 1.06 13.57 4.52
C PRO A 426 0.21 13.43 3.25
N PRO A 427 -0.65 12.40 3.07
CA PRO A 427 -1.44 12.26 1.85
C PRO A 427 -2.42 13.42 1.61
N LEU A 428 -2.86 14.11 2.66
CA LEU A 428 -3.82 15.22 2.58
C LEU A 428 -3.15 16.59 2.69
N MET A 429 -1.83 16.66 2.78
CA MET A 429 -1.09 17.91 3.01
C MET A 429 -1.38 18.96 1.93
N LYS A 430 -1.30 18.57 0.63
CA LYS A 430 -1.55 19.48 -0.50
C LYS A 430 -3.00 20.00 -0.50
N VAL A 431 -3.95 19.11 -0.30
CA VAL A 431 -5.38 19.45 -0.21
C VAL A 431 -5.65 20.35 0.99
N GLY A 432 -5.08 20.01 2.14
CA GLY A 432 -5.21 20.77 3.38
C GLY A 432 -4.70 22.19 3.26
N ALA A 433 -3.58 22.42 2.57
CA ALA A 433 -3.02 23.75 2.34
C ALA A 433 -4.00 24.66 1.54
N ILE A 434 -4.53 24.14 0.43
CA ILE A 434 -5.48 24.89 -0.40
C ILE A 434 -6.79 25.12 0.37
N LEU A 435 -7.32 24.08 1.02
CA LEU A 435 -8.58 24.18 1.77
C LEU A 435 -8.49 25.15 2.94
N ARG A 436 -7.33 25.24 3.60
CA ARG A 436 -7.03 26.22 4.66
C ARG A 436 -7.19 27.64 4.16
N ILE A 437 -6.62 27.96 2.97
CA ILE A 437 -6.73 29.30 2.37
C ILE A 437 -8.19 29.59 1.99
N VAL A 438 -8.91 28.64 1.39
CA VAL A 438 -10.32 28.80 1.02
C VAL A 438 -11.19 29.07 2.26
N ILE A 439 -10.98 28.29 3.34
CA ILE A 439 -11.68 28.47 4.62
C ILE A 439 -11.33 29.82 5.26
N LEU A 440 -10.07 30.24 5.19
CA LEU A 440 -9.63 31.52 5.73
C LEU A 440 -10.33 32.70 5.01
N ILE A 441 -10.43 32.64 3.67
CA ILE A 441 -11.16 33.64 2.88
C ILE A 441 -12.65 33.64 3.24
N ALA A 442 -13.28 32.47 3.31
CA ALA A 442 -14.69 32.34 3.67
C ALA A 442 -14.98 32.84 5.10
N ALA A 443 -14.06 32.60 6.03
CA ALA A 443 -14.11 33.10 7.39
C ALA A 443 -14.06 34.64 7.45
N ASN A 444 -13.25 35.26 6.60
CA ASN A 444 -13.17 36.72 6.53
C ASN A 444 -14.44 37.38 5.94
N VAL A 445 -15.13 36.70 5.01
CA VAL A 445 -16.33 37.26 4.34
C VAL A 445 -17.60 37.07 5.17
N LEU A 446 -17.81 35.85 5.72
CA LEU A 446 -19.07 35.44 6.35
C LEU A 446 -18.88 34.87 7.79
N GLY A 447 -17.69 34.95 8.35
CA GLY A 447 -17.42 34.41 9.66
C GLY A 447 -17.64 32.89 9.74
N LEU A 448 -18.26 32.41 10.82
CA LEU A 448 -18.56 30.98 11.03
C LEU A 448 -19.51 30.42 9.96
N LEU A 449 -20.44 31.23 9.43
CA LEU A 449 -21.34 30.82 8.36
C LEU A 449 -20.55 30.48 7.08
N GLY A 450 -19.53 31.26 6.76
CA GLY A 450 -18.65 31.01 5.61
C GLY A 450 -17.90 29.70 5.74
N ILE A 451 -17.35 29.42 6.92
CA ILE A 451 -16.70 28.14 7.22
C ILE A 451 -17.69 26.98 7.04
N GLY A 452 -18.90 27.10 7.60
CA GLY A 452 -19.96 26.09 7.47
C GLY A 452 -20.35 25.83 6.02
N PHE A 453 -20.50 26.90 5.22
CA PHE A 453 -20.84 26.79 3.80
C PHE A 453 -19.76 26.08 2.99
N VAL A 454 -18.49 26.44 3.15
CA VAL A 454 -17.37 25.77 2.46
C VAL A 454 -17.28 24.30 2.88
N THR A 455 -17.44 24.02 4.17
CA THR A 455 -17.43 22.62 4.68
C THR A 455 -18.55 21.79 4.07
N TYR A 456 -19.76 22.35 3.98
CA TYR A 456 -20.92 21.72 3.36
C TYR A 456 -20.67 21.42 1.87
N MET A 457 -20.20 22.42 1.11
CA MET A 457 -19.87 22.27 -0.29
C MET A 457 -18.79 21.22 -0.53
N PHE A 458 -17.76 21.21 0.30
CA PHE A 458 -16.70 20.22 0.24
C PHE A 458 -17.21 18.81 0.55
N THR A 459 -18.09 18.66 1.53
CA THR A 459 -18.70 17.37 1.87
C THR A 459 -19.55 16.83 0.72
N ILE A 460 -20.37 17.67 0.07
CA ILE A 460 -21.15 17.28 -1.11
C ILE A 460 -20.21 16.83 -2.25
N TYR A 461 -19.15 17.59 -2.49
CA TYR A 461 -18.15 17.25 -3.50
C TYR A 461 -17.56 15.85 -3.24
N LEU A 462 -17.15 15.55 -2.00
CA LEU A 462 -16.59 14.25 -1.64
C LEU A 462 -17.61 13.11 -1.76
N CYS A 463 -18.88 13.35 -1.39
CA CYS A 463 -19.95 12.35 -1.53
C CYS A 463 -20.19 11.95 -2.99
N GLY A 464 -19.99 12.86 -3.93
CA GLY A 464 -20.14 12.60 -5.36
C GLY A 464 -18.94 11.91 -6.02
N LYS A 465 -17.79 11.79 -5.33
CA LYS A 465 -16.57 11.24 -5.93
C LYS A 465 -16.43 9.74 -5.74
N LYS A 466 -15.92 9.09 -6.80
CA LYS A 466 -15.61 7.66 -6.81
C LYS A 466 -14.18 7.47 -7.28
N SER A 467 -13.52 6.44 -6.81
CA SER A 467 -12.23 5.95 -7.31
C SER A 467 -12.46 4.56 -7.89
N PHE A 468 -12.30 4.38 -9.19
CA PHE A 468 -12.51 3.10 -9.88
C PHE A 468 -13.83 2.41 -9.42
N PHE A 469 -14.95 3.11 -9.63
CA PHE A 469 -16.32 2.71 -9.24
C PHE A 469 -16.62 2.71 -7.75
N VAL A 470 -15.62 2.78 -6.87
CA VAL A 470 -15.80 2.74 -5.41
C VAL A 470 -15.96 4.16 -4.84
N PRO A 471 -17.02 4.46 -4.07
CA PRO A 471 -17.17 5.77 -3.41
C PRO A 471 -16.00 6.05 -2.47
N ILE A 472 -15.35 7.21 -2.61
CA ILE A 472 -14.15 7.58 -1.83
C ILE A 472 -14.44 7.63 -0.33
N LEU A 473 -15.63 8.09 0.07
CA LEU A 473 -16.03 8.17 1.47
C LEU A 473 -16.46 6.82 2.07
N SER A 474 -16.40 5.71 1.32
CA SER A 474 -16.66 4.39 1.91
C SER A 474 -15.71 4.15 3.09
N PRO A 475 -16.20 3.62 4.23
CA PRO A 475 -17.51 3.07 4.53
C PRO A 475 -18.55 4.05 5.10
N PHE A 476 -18.29 5.36 5.12
CA PHE A 476 -19.21 6.36 5.70
C PHE A 476 -20.34 6.74 4.74
N ALA A 477 -20.03 6.88 3.45
CA ALA A 477 -21.01 7.16 2.42
C ALA A 477 -20.75 6.25 1.18
N PRO A 478 -21.61 5.24 0.93
CA PRO A 478 -22.76 4.82 1.72
C PRO A 478 -22.35 4.16 3.06
N PHE A 479 -23.19 4.36 4.09
CA PHE A 479 -22.89 3.84 5.42
C PHE A 479 -22.89 2.30 5.46
N ARG A 480 -21.76 1.71 5.89
CA ARG A 480 -21.55 0.26 5.99
C ARG A 480 -20.95 -0.08 7.35
N GLY A 481 -21.81 -0.41 8.33
CA GLY A 481 -21.40 -0.62 9.73
C GLY A 481 -20.34 -1.72 9.94
N GLU A 482 -20.35 -2.78 9.13
CA GLU A 482 -19.37 -3.88 9.25
C GLU A 482 -17.95 -3.43 8.89
N SER A 483 -17.81 -2.50 7.96
CA SER A 483 -16.51 -1.99 7.49
C SER A 483 -15.97 -0.86 8.37
N LEU A 484 -16.74 -0.37 9.36
CA LEU A 484 -16.28 0.64 10.32
C LEU A 484 -15.26 0.12 11.33
N LYS A 485 -15.12 -1.20 11.48
CA LYS A 485 -14.20 -1.84 12.43
C LYS A 485 -12.72 -1.53 12.18
N ASP A 486 -12.39 -0.99 11.02
CA ASP A 486 -11.03 -0.58 10.64
C ASP A 486 -10.99 0.87 10.12
N SER A 487 -11.93 1.69 10.55
CA SER A 487 -11.97 3.12 10.16
C SER A 487 -11.26 3.98 11.20
N PHE A 488 -12.00 4.67 12.05
CA PHE A 488 -11.42 5.50 13.12
C PHE A 488 -11.05 4.68 14.36
N VAL A 489 -11.72 3.56 14.59
CA VAL A 489 -11.40 2.62 15.67
C VAL A 489 -10.83 1.36 15.05
N VAL A 490 -9.62 1.01 15.48
CA VAL A 490 -8.97 -0.23 15.05
C VAL A 490 -9.51 -1.36 15.89
N ALA A 491 -10.25 -2.27 15.29
CA ALA A 491 -10.65 -3.48 16.00
C ALA A 491 -9.43 -4.43 16.12
N PRO A 492 -9.36 -5.25 17.18
CA PRO A 492 -8.29 -6.24 17.28
C PRO A 492 -8.24 -7.13 16.05
N ILE A 493 -7.03 -7.45 15.59
CA ILE A 493 -6.81 -8.23 14.36
C ILE A 493 -7.63 -9.53 14.36
N TRP A 494 -7.79 -10.19 15.50
CA TRP A 494 -8.57 -11.43 15.64
C TRP A 494 -10.08 -11.23 15.45
N SER A 495 -10.62 -10.01 15.54
CA SER A 495 -12.05 -9.70 15.33
C SER A 495 -12.38 -9.20 13.92
N MET A 496 -11.37 -8.97 13.07
CA MET A 496 -11.56 -8.54 11.69
C MET A 496 -11.75 -9.75 10.75
N PHE A 497 -12.95 -10.31 10.69
CA PHE A 497 -13.24 -11.53 9.91
C PHE A 497 -13.44 -11.26 8.42
N ASN A 498 -13.92 -10.09 8.05
CA ASN A 498 -14.30 -9.77 6.68
C ASN A 498 -13.33 -8.77 6.05
N ARG A 499 -13.14 -8.89 4.73
CA ARG A 499 -12.53 -7.85 3.92
C ARG A 499 -13.54 -6.72 3.66
N PRO A 500 -13.08 -5.49 3.30
CA PRO A 500 -14.00 -4.41 2.93
C PRO A 500 -14.84 -4.79 1.72
N ARG A 501 -16.17 -4.86 1.88
CA ARG A 501 -17.10 -5.27 0.81
C ARG A 501 -17.07 -4.39 -0.44
N SER A 502 -16.56 -3.17 -0.32
CA SER A 502 -16.44 -2.24 -1.43
C SER A 502 -15.26 -2.51 -2.35
N LEU A 503 -14.30 -3.34 -1.93
CA LEU A 503 -13.01 -3.52 -2.60
C LEU A 503 -12.81 -4.94 -3.15
N THR A 504 -13.56 -5.92 -2.68
CA THR A 504 -13.28 -7.33 -2.94
C THR A 504 -14.50 -8.13 -3.33
N GLN A 505 -14.32 -9.14 -4.19
CA GLN A 505 -15.32 -10.17 -4.45
C GLN A 505 -15.41 -11.18 -3.31
N ASP A 506 -14.26 -11.66 -2.79
CA ASP A 506 -14.22 -12.62 -1.69
C ASP A 506 -14.11 -11.90 -0.35
N GLN A 507 -15.23 -11.85 0.37
CA GLN A 507 -15.36 -11.16 1.65
C GLN A 507 -14.71 -11.92 2.82
N ASN A 508 -14.46 -13.22 2.67
CA ASN A 508 -13.99 -14.05 3.77
C ASN A 508 -12.46 -13.97 3.92
N ARG A 509 -11.99 -13.50 5.05
CA ARG A 509 -10.59 -13.69 5.45
C ARG A 509 -10.46 -15.07 6.12
N LYS A 510 -9.57 -15.93 5.64
CA LYS A 510 -9.24 -17.17 6.35
C LYS A 510 -8.49 -16.83 7.63
N ARG A 511 -9.13 -17.05 8.79
CA ARG A 511 -8.53 -16.83 10.11
C ARG A 511 -8.88 -17.97 11.05
N THR A 512 -7.94 -18.27 11.94
CA THR A 512 -8.22 -19.11 13.10
C THR A 512 -9.09 -18.29 14.05
N THR A 513 -10.26 -18.79 14.42
CA THR A 513 -11.08 -18.23 15.50
C THR A 513 -10.20 -18.17 16.76
N GLY A 514 -9.91 -16.95 17.22
CA GLY A 514 -8.97 -16.72 18.31
C GLY A 514 -9.42 -17.42 19.59
N LYS A 515 -8.84 -18.57 19.85
CA LYS A 515 -8.68 -19.02 21.23
C LYS A 515 -7.61 -18.11 21.81
N THR A 516 -8.02 -17.07 22.53
CA THR A 516 -7.13 -16.39 23.46
C THR A 516 -6.56 -17.49 24.36
N PHE A 517 -5.24 -17.67 24.28
CA PHE A 517 -4.57 -18.55 25.25
C PHE A 517 -4.75 -17.88 26.62
N ALA A 518 -5.73 -18.34 27.40
CA ALA A 518 -5.79 -17.98 28.81
C ALA A 518 -4.47 -18.46 29.45
N PRO A 519 -3.83 -17.61 30.28
CA PRO A 519 -2.60 -18.00 30.95
C PRO A 519 -2.86 -19.30 31.72
N ARG A 520 -2.03 -20.34 31.48
CA ARG A 520 -2.04 -21.59 32.23
C ARG A 520 -1.77 -21.24 33.70
N GLY A 521 -2.80 -21.03 34.50
CA GLY A 521 -2.61 -20.69 35.93
C GLY A 521 -3.84 -20.38 36.73
N SER A 522 -5.02 -20.18 36.14
CA SER A 522 -6.25 -19.94 36.92
C SER A 522 -7.16 -21.19 36.96
N LYS A 523 -6.64 -22.30 37.48
CA LYS A 523 -7.49 -23.28 38.14
C LYS A 523 -7.35 -23.01 39.63
N LYS A 524 -8.29 -22.32 40.19
CA LYS A 524 -8.74 -22.43 41.56
C LYS A 524 -10.17 -22.94 41.53
#